data_93e503e12085d4d0c4f0f6c5b3f4da7d
#
_entry.id   93e503e12085d4d0c4f0f6c5b3f4da7d
#
_cell.length_a   1.000
_cell.length_b   1.000
_cell.length_c   1.000
_cell.angle_alpha   90.00
_cell.angle_beta   90.00
_cell.angle_gamma   90.00
#
_symmetry.space_group_name_H-M   'P 1'
#
loop_
_entity.id
_entity.type
_entity.pdbx_description
1 polymer ?
#
loop_
_entity_poly.entity_id
_entity_poly.type
_entity_poly.pdbx_seq_one_letter_code
_entity_poly.pdbx_strand_id
1 'polypeptide(L)'
;MGPKTAELHRLLGETVELLEAHGEQSWSALLRLDRARLQEGDFTGITHLLSLYGGMGSFNDLVIHPWNGHHVPEREIDPVNRELERLRGEIHTLANEIRREAVIEE
;
A
#
# COMPACT_ATOMS: atom_id res chain seq x y z
N MET A 1 14.59 -12.07 2.36
CA MET A 1 14.32 -10.62 2.10
C MET A 1 15.27 -9.76 2.90
N GLY A 2 15.77 -8.68 2.33
CA GLY A 2 16.51 -7.69 3.07
C GLY A 2 15.62 -6.92 4.05
N PRO A 3 16.24 -6.14 4.98
CA PRO A 3 15.46 -5.45 6.02
C PRO A 3 14.38 -4.50 5.49
N LYS A 4 14.70 -3.72 4.46
CA LYS A 4 13.73 -2.78 3.89
C LYS A 4 12.59 -3.48 3.18
N THR A 5 12.89 -4.53 2.44
CA THR A 5 11.87 -5.32 1.75
C THR A 5 10.96 -6.04 2.74
N ALA A 6 11.54 -6.56 3.82
CA ALA A 6 10.76 -7.20 4.89
C ALA A 6 9.82 -6.20 5.56
N GLU A 7 10.30 -4.98 5.82
CA GLU A 7 9.47 -3.92 6.40
C GLU A 7 8.35 -3.51 5.44
N LEU A 8 8.65 -3.37 4.15
CA LEU A 8 7.64 -3.06 3.15
C LEU A 8 6.58 -4.15 3.07
N HIS A 9 7.02 -5.41 3.10
CA HIS A 9 6.12 -6.56 3.11
C HIS A 9 5.16 -6.50 4.31
N ARG A 10 5.68 -6.14 5.48
CA ARG A 10 4.87 -5.97 6.69
C ARG A 10 3.86 -4.84 6.54
N LEU A 11 4.30 -3.68 6.04
CA LEU A 11 3.43 -2.52 5.85
C LEU A 11 2.30 -2.81 4.85
N LEU A 12 2.61 -3.53 3.78
CA LEU A 12 1.60 -3.94 2.81
C LEU A 12 0.57 -4.86 3.45
N GLY A 13 1.01 -5.77 4.31
CA GLY A 13 0.11 -6.65 5.06
C GLY A 13 -0.84 -5.87 5.96
N GLU A 14 -0.33 -4.89 6.70
CA GLU A 14 -1.15 -4.04 7.56
C GLU A 14 -2.17 -3.25 6.74
N THR A 15 -1.74 -2.72 5.59
CA THR A 15 -2.62 -1.94 4.73
C THR A 15 -3.73 -2.81 4.14
N VAL A 16 -3.40 -4.01 3.69
CA VAL A 16 -4.39 -4.96 3.20
C VAL A 16 -5.43 -5.28 4.27
N GLU A 17 -4.99 -5.52 5.51
CA GLU A 17 -5.91 -5.77 6.62
C GLU A 17 -6.84 -4.59 6.87
N LEU A 18 -6.29 -3.38 6.86
CA LEU A 18 -7.08 -2.16 7.05
C LEU A 18 -8.15 -2.02 5.98
N LEU A 19 -7.76 -2.18 4.72
CA LEU A 19 -8.68 -2.04 3.59
C LEU A 19 -9.78 -3.10 3.61
N GLU A 20 -9.40 -4.35 3.81
CA GLU A 20 -10.37 -5.45 3.81
C GLU A 20 -11.32 -5.40 4.99
N ALA A 21 -10.85 -4.91 6.14
CA ALA A 21 -11.71 -4.72 7.31
C ALA A 21 -12.83 -3.71 7.04
N HIS A 22 -12.64 -2.83 6.06
CA HIS A 22 -13.61 -1.80 5.72
C HIS A 22 -14.27 -2.03 4.35
N GLY A 23 -14.10 -3.21 3.78
CA GLY A 23 -14.78 -3.58 2.54
C GLY A 23 -14.12 -3.06 1.26
N GLU A 24 -12.87 -2.59 1.35
CA GLU A 24 -12.14 -2.15 0.17
C GLU A 24 -11.33 -3.32 -0.40
N GLN A 25 -11.83 -3.96 -1.45
CA GLN A 25 -11.22 -5.17 -2.00
C GLN A 25 -10.43 -4.96 -3.28
N SER A 26 -10.74 -3.93 -4.04
CA SER A 26 -10.05 -3.66 -5.31
C SER A 26 -8.59 -3.28 -5.08
N TRP A 27 -8.34 -2.31 -4.20
CA TRP A 27 -6.97 -1.90 -3.88
C TRP A 27 -6.23 -2.97 -3.07
N SER A 28 -6.94 -3.66 -2.16
CA SER A 28 -6.29 -4.72 -1.38
C SER A 28 -5.80 -5.85 -2.27
N ALA A 29 -6.55 -6.20 -3.33
CA ALA A 29 -6.12 -7.24 -4.27
C ALA A 29 -4.83 -6.87 -4.99
N LEU A 30 -4.69 -5.60 -5.40
CA LEU A 30 -3.47 -5.11 -6.03
C LEU A 30 -2.28 -5.14 -5.07
N LEU A 31 -2.49 -4.72 -3.83
CA LEU A 31 -1.44 -4.73 -2.82
C LEU A 31 -1.03 -6.16 -2.44
N ARG A 32 -1.97 -7.09 -2.39
CA ARG A 32 -1.67 -8.51 -2.15
C ARG A 32 -0.78 -9.08 -3.24
N LEU A 33 -1.05 -8.72 -4.50
CA LEU A 33 -0.25 -9.18 -5.63
C LEU A 33 1.19 -8.69 -5.48
N ASP A 34 1.37 -7.40 -5.19
CA ASP A 34 2.70 -6.83 -5.01
C ASP A 34 3.43 -7.42 -3.82
N ARG A 35 2.69 -7.67 -2.73
CA ARG A 35 3.25 -8.31 -1.55
C ARG A 35 3.75 -9.72 -1.86
N ALA A 36 2.98 -10.49 -2.64
CA ALA A 36 3.39 -11.83 -3.07
C ALA A 36 4.64 -11.80 -3.95
N ARG A 37 4.73 -10.81 -4.85
CA ARG A 37 5.93 -10.63 -5.68
C ARG A 37 7.16 -10.37 -4.84
N LEU A 38 7.04 -9.51 -3.84
CA LEU A 38 8.15 -9.22 -2.93
C LEU A 38 8.59 -10.47 -2.17
N GLN A 39 7.64 -11.29 -1.74
CA GLN A 39 7.92 -12.55 -1.04
C GLN A 39 8.75 -13.49 -1.90
N GLU A 40 8.55 -13.45 -3.21
CA GLU A 40 9.28 -14.29 -4.16
C GLU A 40 10.57 -13.64 -4.68
N GLY A 41 10.89 -12.44 -4.21
CA GLY A 41 12.06 -11.71 -4.69
C GLY A 41 11.87 -11.09 -6.05
N ASP A 42 10.64 -10.91 -6.50
CA ASP A 42 10.32 -10.33 -7.80
C ASP A 42 10.23 -8.81 -7.71
N PHE A 43 11.24 -8.13 -8.21
CA PHE A 43 11.33 -6.66 -8.16
C PHE A 43 10.29 -5.95 -9.02
N THR A 44 9.59 -6.64 -9.93
CA THR A 44 8.49 -6.01 -10.65
C THR A 44 7.38 -5.57 -9.68
N GLY A 45 7.32 -6.17 -8.50
CA GLY A 45 6.40 -5.75 -7.45
C GLY A 45 6.63 -4.31 -7.01
N ILE A 46 7.89 -3.88 -6.92
CA ILE A 46 8.24 -2.50 -6.54
C ILE A 46 7.77 -1.52 -7.62
N THR A 47 8.08 -1.81 -8.87
CA THR A 47 7.69 -0.95 -10.00
C THR A 47 6.17 -0.84 -10.10
N HIS A 48 5.48 -1.96 -10.00
CA HIS A 48 4.01 -1.96 -10.04
C HIS A 48 3.42 -1.19 -8.87
N LEU A 49 3.92 -1.44 -7.65
CA LEU A 49 3.46 -0.75 -6.44
C LEU A 49 3.57 0.76 -6.60
N LEU A 50 4.72 1.25 -7.06
CA LEU A 50 4.93 2.68 -7.28
C LEU A 50 4.00 3.24 -8.36
N SER A 51 3.63 2.42 -9.36
CA SER A 51 2.71 2.85 -10.40
C SER A 51 1.29 3.09 -9.90
N LEU A 52 0.94 2.56 -8.72
CA LEU A 52 -0.37 2.78 -8.13
C LEU A 52 -0.53 4.19 -7.57
N TYR A 53 0.57 4.89 -7.37
CA TYR A 53 0.59 6.27 -6.89
C TYR A 53 0.62 7.25 -8.08
N GLY A 54 0.19 8.47 -7.82
CA GLY A 54 0.20 9.57 -8.80
C GLY A 54 -1.19 9.89 -9.30
N GLY A 55 -1.45 10.89 -9.96
CA GLY A 55 -2.67 11.30 -10.63
C GLY A 55 -4.01 11.13 -9.90
N MET A 56 -5.04 11.67 -10.50
CA MET A 56 -6.41 11.58 -10.01
C MET A 56 -6.92 10.14 -10.10
N GLY A 57 -7.60 9.67 -9.04
CA GLY A 57 -8.11 8.30 -9.01
C GLY A 57 -7.06 7.23 -8.66
N SER A 58 -5.84 7.64 -8.28
CA SER A 58 -4.80 6.72 -7.86
C SER A 58 -5.00 6.30 -6.40
N PHE A 59 -4.10 5.42 -5.93
CA PHE A 59 -4.12 4.99 -4.53
C PHE A 59 -4.00 6.16 -3.54
N ASN A 60 -3.35 7.25 -3.95
CA ASN A 60 -3.26 8.47 -3.14
C ASN A 60 -4.61 9.11 -2.83
N ASP A 61 -5.60 8.90 -3.70
CA ASP A 61 -6.91 9.53 -3.58
C ASP A 61 -7.93 8.68 -2.86
N LEU A 62 -7.56 7.45 -2.48
CA LEU A 62 -8.49 6.56 -1.79
C LEU A 62 -8.86 7.10 -0.42
N VAL A 63 -10.16 7.22 -0.16
CA VAL A 63 -10.72 7.60 1.13
C VAL A 63 -11.70 6.53 1.55
N ILE A 64 -11.54 6.03 2.77
CA ILE A 64 -12.48 5.07 3.35
C ILE A 64 -13.69 5.84 3.84
N HIS A 65 -14.83 5.64 3.19
CA HIS A 65 -16.04 6.38 3.48
C HIS A 65 -17.26 5.59 3.02
N PRO A 66 -18.40 5.66 3.76
CA PRO A 66 -19.62 4.96 3.34
C PRO A 66 -20.08 5.33 1.92
N TRP A 67 -19.85 6.57 1.49
CA TRP A 67 -20.20 7.02 0.13
C TRP A 67 -19.43 6.27 -0.96
N ASN A 68 -18.28 5.71 -0.59
CA ASN A 68 -17.47 4.91 -1.50
C ASN A 68 -17.73 3.41 -1.35
N GLY A 69 -18.79 3.05 -0.65
CA GLY A 69 -19.16 1.65 -0.44
C GLY A 69 -18.44 0.97 0.69
N HIS A 70 -17.72 1.71 1.53
CA HIS A 70 -16.95 1.14 2.62
C HIS A 70 -17.78 0.99 3.90
N HIS A 71 -17.38 0.04 4.74
CA HIS A 71 -17.98 -0.23 6.03
C HIS A 71 -17.15 0.47 7.11
N VAL A 72 -17.60 1.66 7.52
CA VAL A 72 -16.89 2.44 8.54
C VAL A 72 -17.90 3.28 9.32
N PRO A 73 -17.95 3.16 10.65
CA PRO A 73 -18.78 4.05 11.48
C PRO A 73 -18.29 5.49 11.37
N GLU A 74 -19.20 6.44 11.44
CA GLU A 74 -18.89 7.86 11.29
C GLU A 74 -17.72 8.31 12.18
N ARG A 75 -17.71 7.89 13.44
CA ARG A 75 -16.66 8.26 14.40
C ARG A 75 -15.29 7.70 14.05
N GLU A 76 -15.22 6.69 13.18
CA GLU A 76 -13.97 6.04 12.80
C GLU A 76 -13.44 6.51 11.46
N ILE A 77 -14.20 7.31 10.71
CA ILE A 77 -13.80 7.77 9.37
C ILE A 77 -12.44 8.49 9.44
N ASP A 78 -12.31 9.48 10.30
CA ASP A 78 -11.07 10.25 10.40
C ASP A 78 -9.88 9.40 10.88
N PRO A 79 -10.00 8.64 11.99
CA PRO A 79 -8.87 7.80 12.42
C PRO A 79 -8.43 6.77 11.38
N VAL A 80 -9.37 6.12 10.71
CA VAL A 80 -9.05 5.12 9.68
C VAL A 80 -8.30 5.75 8.52
N ASN A 81 -8.76 6.90 8.05
CA ASN A 81 -8.11 7.58 6.93
C ASN A 81 -6.75 8.16 7.30
N ARG A 82 -6.55 8.60 8.54
CA ARG A 82 -5.22 9.02 9.00
C ARG A 82 -4.25 7.84 9.02
N GLU A 83 -4.70 6.69 9.48
CA GLU A 83 -3.87 5.48 9.48
C GLU A 83 -3.53 5.04 8.06
N LEU A 84 -4.52 5.07 7.16
CA LEU A 84 -4.29 4.76 5.75
C LEU A 84 -3.26 5.70 5.12
N GLU A 85 -3.37 7.00 5.40
CA GLU A 85 -2.44 8.00 4.89
C GLU A 85 -1.02 7.76 5.41
N ARG A 86 -0.87 7.42 6.69
CA ARG A 86 0.41 7.08 7.29
C ARG A 86 1.04 5.87 6.59
N LEU A 87 0.27 4.80 6.41
CA LEU A 87 0.74 3.58 5.75
C LEU A 87 1.13 3.85 4.30
N ARG A 88 0.30 4.60 3.55
CA ARG A 88 0.61 4.96 2.16
C ARG A 88 1.93 5.72 2.05
N GLY A 89 2.14 6.67 2.95
CA GLY A 89 3.36 7.47 2.95
C GLY A 89 4.61 6.64 3.24
N GLU A 90 4.54 5.78 4.25
CA GLU A 90 5.67 4.91 4.60
C GLU A 90 5.97 3.91 3.49
N ILE A 91 4.94 3.32 2.89
CA ILE A 91 5.08 2.39 1.77
C ILE A 91 5.77 3.08 0.60
N HIS A 92 5.33 4.27 0.25
CA HIS A 92 5.88 5.03 -0.88
C HIS A 92 7.35 5.37 -0.66
N THR A 93 7.68 5.87 0.53
CA THR A 93 9.06 6.20 0.89
C THR A 93 9.96 4.98 0.79
N LEU A 94 9.54 3.88 1.39
CA LEU A 94 10.33 2.66 1.45
C LEU A 94 10.49 2.00 0.08
N ALA A 95 9.43 1.98 -0.71
CA ALA A 95 9.49 1.44 -2.08
C ALA A 95 10.46 2.24 -2.95
N ASN A 96 10.46 3.57 -2.82
CA ASN A 96 11.41 4.43 -3.55
C ASN A 96 12.86 4.19 -3.10
N GLU A 97 13.08 3.98 -1.81
CA GLU A 97 14.42 3.68 -1.29
C GLU A 97 14.93 2.36 -1.86
N ILE A 98 14.09 1.34 -1.85
CA ILE A 98 14.44 0.02 -2.40
C ILE A 98 14.79 0.13 -3.88
N ARG A 99 13.98 0.87 -4.64
CA ARG A 99 14.22 1.07 -6.07
C ARG A 99 15.56 1.77 -6.33
N ARG A 100 15.85 2.80 -5.56
CA ARG A 100 17.11 3.55 -5.70
C ARG A 100 18.33 2.67 -5.39
N GLU A 101 18.24 1.87 -4.35
CA GLU A 101 19.33 0.97 -3.96
C GLU A 101 19.56 -0.10 -5.02
N ALA A 102 18.49 -0.64 -5.63
CA ALA A 102 18.61 -1.62 -6.69
C ALA A 102 19.31 -1.05 -7.93
N VAL A 103 19.04 0.22 -8.25
CA VAL A 103 19.70 0.91 -9.39
C VAL A 103 21.20 1.13 -9.10
N ILE A 104 21.53 1.47 -7.85
CA ILE A 104 22.93 1.72 -7.46
C ILE A 104 23.77 0.45 -7.53
N GLU A 105 23.18 -0.70 -7.26
CA GLU A 105 23.87 -1.99 -7.27
C GLU A 105 24.22 -2.48 -8.69
N GLU A 106 23.61 -1.90 -9.69
CA GLU A 106 23.94 -2.22 -11.09
C GLU A 106 25.19 -1.48 -11.55
#